data_db0288ee3a2b4d977c04d68e3b3b9429
#
_entry.id   db0288ee3a2b4d977c04d68e3b3b9429
#
_cell.length_a   1.000
_cell.length_b   1.000
_cell.length_c   1.000
_cell.angle_alpha   90.00
_cell.angle_beta   90.00
_cell.angle_gamma   90.00
#
_symmetry.space_group_name_H-M   'P 1'
#
loop_
_entity.id
_entity.type
_entity.pdbx_description
1 polymer ?
#
loop_
_entity_poly.entity_id
_entity_poly.type
_entity_poly.pdbx_seq_one_letter_code
_entity_poly.pdbx_strand_id
1 'polypeptide(L)'
;MKNIEDINRANVKKILTKKKIPEFFTGDTIKVGVRIAEGKRERIQYFEGVCIAKKNRNINSSFTVRKISFGEGVERTFALYSPIVGSIKVTRSGKVKRAKLYYLRDRKGKSARIAEKVKKKIIFSLFLILFFLVLF
;
A
#
# COMPACT_ATOMS: atom_id res chain seq x y z
N MET A 1 -16.40 23.61 -20.96
CA MET A 1 -16.77 22.18 -20.81
C MET A 1 -15.77 21.52 -19.88
N LYS A 2 -16.21 20.75 -18.86
CA LYS A 2 -15.31 20.03 -17.96
C LYS A 2 -14.82 18.78 -18.67
N ASN A 3 -13.51 18.62 -18.76
CA ASN A 3 -12.91 17.41 -19.31
C ASN A 3 -13.14 16.21 -18.37
N ILE A 4 -13.18 15.00 -18.93
CA ILE A 4 -13.30 13.73 -18.17
C ILE A 4 -12.25 13.63 -17.06
N GLU A 5 -11.05 14.15 -17.29
CA GLU A 5 -9.98 14.17 -16.28
C GLU A 5 -10.30 15.05 -15.08
N ASP A 6 -10.94 16.20 -15.28
CA ASP A 6 -11.33 17.11 -14.21
C ASP A 6 -12.41 16.49 -13.33
N ILE A 7 -13.37 15.78 -13.97
CA ILE A 7 -14.42 15.04 -13.27
C ILE A 7 -13.79 13.91 -12.43
N ASN A 8 -12.85 13.18 -13.00
CA ASN A 8 -12.14 12.11 -12.29
C ASN A 8 -11.32 12.63 -11.10
N ARG A 9 -10.61 13.75 -11.27
CA ARG A 9 -9.86 14.41 -10.19
C ARG A 9 -10.79 14.88 -9.06
N ALA A 10 -11.94 15.47 -9.41
CA ALA A 10 -12.94 15.91 -8.44
C ALA A 10 -13.51 14.72 -7.65
N ASN A 11 -13.81 13.59 -8.31
CA ASN A 11 -14.29 12.38 -7.66
C ASN A 11 -13.24 11.78 -6.72
N VAL A 12 -11.96 11.70 -7.14
CA VAL A 12 -10.87 11.24 -6.29
C VAL A 12 -10.74 12.13 -5.04
N LYS A 13 -10.81 13.47 -5.18
CA LYS A 13 -10.79 14.38 -4.03
C LYS A 13 -11.92 14.10 -3.05
N LYS A 14 -13.15 13.90 -3.54
CA LYS A 14 -14.32 13.56 -2.70
C LYS A 14 -14.14 12.23 -1.95
N ILE A 15 -13.47 11.24 -2.55
CA ILE A 15 -13.21 9.96 -1.91
C ILE A 15 -12.12 10.10 -0.84
N LEU A 16 -11.06 10.87 -1.12
CA LEU A 16 -9.96 11.11 -0.19
C LEU A 16 -10.38 11.88 1.07
N THR A 17 -11.40 12.77 0.98
CA THR A 17 -11.95 13.43 2.16
C THR A 17 -12.66 12.46 3.10
N LYS A 18 -13.26 11.39 2.56
CA LYS A 18 -13.98 10.37 3.35
C LYS A 18 -13.08 9.22 3.81
N LYS A 19 -11.97 8.97 3.11
CA LYS A 19 -11.11 7.81 3.33
C LYS A 19 -9.65 8.19 3.35
N LYS A 20 -8.99 7.99 4.49
CA LYS A 20 -7.55 8.18 4.61
C LYS A 20 -6.81 6.98 4.02
N ILE A 21 -6.20 7.18 2.87
CA ILE A 21 -5.39 6.16 2.19
C ILE A 21 -3.92 6.42 2.53
N PRO A 22 -3.20 5.47 3.17
CA PRO A 22 -1.79 5.63 3.45
C PRO A 22 -0.96 5.62 2.17
N GLU A 23 0.16 6.26 2.20
CA GLU A 23 1.15 6.16 1.12
C GLU A 23 1.90 4.84 1.25
N PHE A 24 1.93 4.05 0.18
CA PHE A 24 2.66 2.79 0.10
C PHE A 24 3.23 2.59 -1.30
N PHE A 25 4.27 1.77 -1.39
CA PHE A 25 4.99 1.48 -2.62
C PHE A 25 5.00 -0.02 -2.91
N THR A 26 5.42 -0.36 -4.13
CA THR A 26 5.70 -1.76 -4.47
C THR A 26 6.81 -2.29 -3.60
N GLY A 27 6.69 -3.53 -3.13
CA GLY A 27 7.61 -4.16 -2.18
C GLY A 27 7.17 -4.05 -0.72
N ASP A 28 6.24 -3.14 -0.40
CA ASP A 28 5.72 -3.02 0.96
C ASP A 28 4.78 -4.18 1.28
N THR A 29 4.85 -4.66 2.52
CA THR A 29 3.85 -5.58 3.06
C THR A 29 2.68 -4.78 3.56
N ILE A 30 1.50 -5.03 2.99
CA ILE A 30 0.28 -4.30 3.30
C ILE A 30 -0.84 -5.24 3.74
N LYS A 31 -1.63 -4.78 4.69
CA LYS A 31 -2.84 -5.44 5.16
C LYS A 31 -4.04 -4.67 4.66
N VAL A 32 -4.82 -5.31 3.79
CA VAL A 32 -6.01 -4.73 3.15
C VAL A 32 -7.26 -5.31 3.79
N GLY A 33 -8.11 -4.46 4.34
CA GLY A 33 -9.42 -4.84 4.84
C GLY A 33 -10.46 -4.78 3.72
N VAL A 34 -10.99 -5.92 3.34
CA VAL A 34 -11.99 -6.07 2.29
C VAL A 34 -13.36 -6.23 2.92
N ARG A 35 -14.31 -5.39 2.55
CA ARG A 35 -15.70 -5.52 2.95
C ARG A 35 -16.37 -6.61 2.12
N ILE A 36 -16.98 -7.56 2.77
CA ILE A 36 -17.74 -8.64 2.16
C ILE A 36 -19.16 -8.54 2.70
N ALA A 37 -20.14 -8.38 1.81
CA ALA A 37 -21.55 -8.44 2.14
C ALA A 37 -22.06 -9.86 1.85
N GLU A 38 -22.59 -10.51 2.86
CA GLU A 38 -23.19 -11.84 2.78
C GLU A 38 -24.65 -11.74 3.23
N GLY A 39 -25.56 -11.53 2.28
CA GLY A 39 -26.98 -11.26 2.58
C GLY A 39 -27.14 -9.95 3.36
N LYS A 40 -27.68 -10.04 4.58
CA LYS A 40 -27.89 -8.88 5.49
C LYS A 40 -26.68 -8.56 6.38
N ARG A 41 -25.62 -9.38 6.35
CA ARG A 41 -24.44 -9.22 7.20
C ARG A 41 -23.26 -8.70 6.39
N GLU A 42 -22.58 -7.71 6.95
CA GLU A 42 -21.31 -7.21 6.41
C GLU A 42 -20.18 -7.62 7.34
N ARG A 43 -19.09 -8.13 6.76
CA ARG A 43 -17.87 -8.43 7.51
C ARG A 43 -16.64 -7.90 6.80
N ILE A 44 -15.58 -7.66 7.55
CA ILE A 44 -14.28 -7.25 7.01
C ILE A 44 -13.34 -8.45 7.04
N GLN A 45 -12.86 -8.84 5.87
CA GLN A 45 -11.82 -9.84 5.74
C GLN A 45 -10.49 -9.17 5.42
N TYR A 46 -9.45 -9.54 6.14
CA TYR A 46 -8.11 -8.99 5.92
C TYR A 46 -7.32 -9.86 4.94
N PHE A 47 -6.73 -9.20 3.97
CA PHE A 47 -5.79 -9.80 3.03
C PHE A 47 -4.42 -9.14 3.27
N GLU A 48 -3.46 -9.90 3.81
CA GLU A 48 -2.12 -9.41 4.09
C GLU A 48 -1.11 -10.06 3.14
N GLY A 49 -0.27 -9.24 2.53
CA GLY A 49 0.73 -9.71 1.58
C GLY A 49 1.61 -8.59 1.05
N VAL A 50 2.46 -8.92 0.11
CA VAL A 50 3.39 -8.00 -0.52
C VAL A 50 2.74 -7.32 -1.74
N CYS A 51 2.83 -6.01 -1.84
CA CYS A 51 2.41 -5.26 -3.01
C CYS A 51 3.42 -5.50 -4.16
N ILE A 52 3.00 -6.25 -5.18
CA ILE A 52 3.87 -6.58 -6.34
C ILE A 52 3.76 -5.57 -7.48
N ALA A 53 2.63 -4.88 -7.60
CA ALA A 53 2.40 -3.89 -8.64
C ALA A 53 1.45 -2.80 -8.16
N LYS A 54 1.69 -1.57 -8.59
CA LYS A 54 0.80 -0.42 -8.38
C LYS A 54 0.65 0.33 -9.70
N LYS A 55 -0.60 0.65 -10.05
CA LYS A 55 -0.94 1.44 -11.24
C LYS A 55 -1.65 2.71 -10.79
N ASN A 56 -1.07 3.86 -11.13
CA ASN A 56 -1.64 5.17 -10.84
C ASN A 56 -2.38 5.68 -12.08
N ARG A 57 -3.71 5.63 -12.07
CA ARG A 57 -4.59 6.06 -13.16
C ARG A 57 -5.80 6.83 -12.63
N ASN A 58 -5.56 7.89 -11.88
CA ASN A 58 -6.63 8.67 -11.25
C ASN A 58 -7.64 7.75 -10.54
N ILE A 59 -8.93 7.82 -10.87
CA ILE A 59 -9.98 7.00 -10.25
C ILE A 59 -9.79 5.49 -10.48
N ASN A 60 -9.17 5.09 -11.62
CA ASN A 60 -8.90 3.70 -12.00
C ASN A 60 -7.58 3.16 -11.42
N SER A 61 -6.99 3.83 -10.43
CA SER A 61 -5.79 3.36 -9.75
C SER A 61 -6.03 2.01 -9.09
N SER A 62 -5.07 1.10 -9.26
CA SER A 62 -5.15 -0.25 -8.71
C SER A 62 -3.80 -0.73 -8.21
N PHE A 63 -3.83 -1.70 -7.32
CA PHE A 63 -2.62 -2.36 -6.81
C PHE A 63 -2.86 -3.85 -6.65
N THR A 64 -1.82 -4.64 -6.86
CA THR A 64 -1.87 -6.10 -6.74
C THR A 64 -1.06 -6.55 -5.54
N VAL A 65 -1.67 -7.36 -4.70
CA VAL A 65 -1.05 -7.93 -3.51
C VAL A 65 -0.89 -9.42 -3.69
N ARG A 66 0.30 -9.94 -3.39
CA ARG A 66 0.64 -11.35 -3.40
C ARG A 66 0.89 -11.86 -2.00
N LYS A 67 0.30 -12.98 -1.65
CA LYS A 67 0.62 -13.74 -0.44
C LYS A 67 0.83 -15.20 -0.77
N ILE A 68 1.55 -15.91 0.07
CA ILE A 68 1.62 -17.37 0.03
C ILE A 68 0.60 -17.90 1.04
N SER A 69 -0.30 -18.74 0.57
CA SER A 69 -1.32 -19.39 1.39
C SER A 69 -1.29 -20.88 1.10
N PHE A 70 -1.09 -21.71 2.12
CA PHE A 70 -0.98 -23.17 1.99
C PHE A 70 0.03 -23.64 0.94
N GLY A 71 1.19 -22.98 0.83
CA GLY A 71 2.22 -23.29 -0.17
C GLY A 71 1.97 -22.69 -1.56
N GLU A 72 0.76 -22.19 -1.84
CA GLU A 72 0.38 -21.58 -3.11
C GLU A 72 0.47 -20.05 -3.09
N GLY A 73 0.91 -19.49 -4.23
CA GLY A 73 0.97 -18.05 -4.41
C GLY A 73 -0.39 -17.48 -4.84
N VAL A 74 -1.05 -16.75 -3.96
CA VAL A 74 -2.33 -16.09 -4.24
C VAL A 74 -2.11 -14.61 -4.51
N GLU A 75 -2.61 -14.12 -5.66
CA GLU A 75 -2.57 -12.71 -6.04
C GLU A 75 -3.98 -12.15 -6.12
N ARG A 76 -4.16 -10.96 -5.58
CA ARG A 76 -5.42 -10.23 -5.67
C ARG A 76 -5.17 -8.78 -6.05
N THR A 77 -5.89 -8.32 -7.07
CA THR A 77 -5.85 -6.92 -7.50
C THR A 77 -7.02 -6.16 -6.88
N PHE A 78 -6.70 -5.02 -6.29
CA PHE A 78 -7.65 -4.13 -5.64
C PHE A 78 -7.70 -2.79 -6.35
N ALA A 79 -8.88 -2.27 -6.60
CA ALA A 79 -9.06 -0.89 -7.02
C ALA A 79 -8.89 0.02 -5.78
N LEU A 80 -7.98 1.00 -5.86
CA LEU A 80 -7.56 1.81 -4.71
C LEU A 80 -8.72 2.61 -4.10
N TYR A 81 -9.58 3.13 -4.95
CA TYR A 81 -10.71 4.00 -4.55
C TYR A 81 -12.03 3.25 -4.42
N SER A 82 -12.04 1.93 -4.54
CA SER A 82 -13.26 1.13 -4.40
C SER A 82 -13.82 1.18 -2.98
N PRO A 83 -15.15 1.22 -2.81
CA PRO A 83 -15.80 1.11 -1.49
C PRO A 83 -15.58 -0.25 -0.83
N ILE A 84 -15.33 -1.31 -1.62
CA ILE A 84 -15.02 -2.66 -1.12
C ILE A 84 -13.74 -2.68 -0.28
N VAL A 85 -12.74 -1.85 -0.64
CA VAL A 85 -11.52 -1.70 0.15
C VAL A 85 -11.83 -0.79 1.33
N GLY A 86 -12.04 -1.36 2.51
CA GLY A 86 -12.37 -0.63 3.73
C GLY A 86 -11.15 0.11 4.33
N SER A 87 -10.04 -0.60 4.50
CA SER A 87 -8.83 -0.05 5.11
C SER A 87 -7.57 -0.60 4.45
N ILE A 88 -6.51 0.19 4.45
CA ILE A 88 -5.18 -0.22 4.02
C ILE A 88 -4.21 0.16 5.13
N LYS A 89 -3.41 -0.80 5.60
CA LYS A 89 -2.37 -0.56 6.61
C LYS A 89 -1.04 -1.09 6.07
N VAL A 90 0.00 -0.28 6.13
CA VAL A 90 1.37 -0.70 5.81
C VAL A 90 1.95 -1.34 7.05
N THR A 91 2.30 -2.62 6.95
CA THR A 91 2.90 -3.39 8.06
C THR A 91 4.41 -3.27 8.03
N ARG A 92 5.02 -3.39 6.83
CA ARG A 92 6.47 -3.37 6.64
C ARG A 92 6.80 -2.69 5.32
N SER A 93 7.85 -1.87 5.30
CA SER A 93 8.35 -1.23 4.07
C SER A 93 9.49 -2.06 3.48
N GLY A 94 9.38 -2.40 2.20
CA GLY A 94 10.36 -3.20 1.48
C GLY A 94 11.34 -2.35 0.66
N LYS A 95 12.61 -2.76 0.64
CA LYS A 95 13.63 -2.17 -0.24
C LYS A 95 13.65 -2.92 -1.57
N VAL A 96 13.19 -2.27 -2.63
CA VAL A 96 13.15 -2.85 -3.98
C VAL A 96 13.73 -1.88 -5.00
N LYS A 97 14.25 -2.44 -6.11
CA LYS A 97 14.85 -1.67 -7.22
C LYS A 97 13.89 -1.55 -8.42
N ARG A 98 12.84 -2.36 -8.47
CA ARG A 98 11.90 -2.43 -9.61
C ARG A 98 10.53 -1.94 -9.23
N ALA A 99 9.84 -1.29 -10.16
CA ALA A 99 8.48 -0.81 -9.96
C ALA A 99 7.43 -1.94 -9.97
N LYS A 100 7.72 -3.06 -10.62
CA LYS A 100 6.86 -4.25 -10.68
C LYS A 100 7.68 -5.49 -10.31
N LEU A 101 7.16 -6.33 -9.43
CA LEU A 101 7.87 -7.45 -8.81
C LEU A 101 7.31 -8.80 -9.29
N TYR A 102 7.06 -8.93 -10.59
CA TYR A 102 6.49 -10.16 -11.16
C TYR A 102 7.43 -11.37 -11.06
N TYR A 103 8.73 -11.15 -10.92
CA TYR A 103 9.71 -12.22 -10.68
C TYR A 103 9.47 -13.00 -9.37
N LEU A 104 8.70 -12.45 -8.43
CA LEU A 104 8.33 -13.15 -7.21
C LEU A 104 7.41 -14.35 -7.46
N ARG A 105 6.80 -14.44 -8.63
CA ARG A 105 5.97 -15.59 -9.03
C ARG A 105 6.78 -16.87 -9.13
N ASP A 106 8.00 -16.75 -9.66
CA ASP A 106 8.89 -17.88 -9.92
C ASP A 106 9.77 -18.22 -8.70
N ARG A 107 9.81 -17.34 -7.70
CA ARG A 107 10.64 -17.51 -6.51
C ARG A 107 9.84 -18.03 -5.33
N LYS A 108 10.43 -19.01 -4.62
CA LYS A 108 9.85 -19.61 -3.42
C LYS A 108 10.84 -19.55 -2.25
N GLY A 109 10.33 -19.59 -1.02
CA GLY A 109 11.16 -19.66 0.20
C GLY A 109 12.04 -18.43 0.44
N LYS A 110 13.31 -18.66 0.73
CA LYS A 110 14.27 -17.59 1.09
C LYS A 110 14.50 -16.57 -0.05
N SER A 111 14.49 -17.02 -1.30
CA SER A 111 14.72 -16.19 -2.50
C SER A 111 13.57 -15.19 -2.78
N ALA A 112 12.39 -15.43 -2.23
CA ALA A 112 11.23 -14.57 -2.35
C ALA A 112 11.15 -13.49 -1.25
N ARG A 113 12.08 -13.50 -0.28
CA ARG A 113 12.08 -12.50 0.80
C ARG A 113 12.60 -11.16 0.28
N ILE A 114 11.86 -10.10 0.62
CA ILE A 114 12.23 -8.72 0.33
C ILE A 114 12.90 -8.15 1.58
N ALA A 115 14.07 -7.52 1.39
CA ALA A 115 14.76 -6.85 2.46
C ALA A 115 13.94 -5.66 2.98
N GLU A 116 13.93 -5.44 4.28
CA GLU A 116 13.22 -4.32 4.89
C GLU A 116 13.97 -3.01 4.63
N LYS A 117 13.20 -1.98 4.31
CA LYS A 117 13.72 -0.62 4.17
C LYS A 117 13.88 -0.03 5.57
N VAL A 118 15.09 -0.04 6.08
CA VAL A 118 15.42 0.64 7.35
C VAL A 118 15.20 2.13 7.14
N LYS A 119 14.20 2.70 7.80
CA LYS A 119 14.06 4.14 7.91
C LYS A 119 15.23 4.60 8.80
N LYS A 120 16.24 5.21 8.22
CA LYS A 120 17.20 5.99 9.02
C LYS A 120 16.35 7.04 9.74
N LYS A 121 16.11 6.85 11.02
CA LYS A 121 15.66 7.94 11.88
C LYS A 121 16.74 8.99 11.72
N ILE A 122 16.39 10.06 11.05
CA ILE A 122 17.30 11.19 10.86
C ILE A 122 17.57 11.67 12.28
N ILE A 123 18.83 11.54 12.69
CA ILE A 123 19.39 12.07 13.95
C ILE A 123 19.44 13.62 13.86
N PHE A 124 18.54 14.20 13.09
CA PHE A 124 18.39 15.65 12.98
C PHE A 124 17.81 16.26 14.26
N SER A 125 17.06 15.48 15.04
CA SER A 125 16.51 15.96 16.31
C SER A 125 17.60 16.06 17.38
N LEU A 126 18.59 15.16 17.38
CA LEU A 126 19.71 15.23 18.34
C LEU A 126 20.68 16.37 18.01
N PHE A 127 20.89 16.66 16.72
CA PHE A 127 21.76 17.78 16.31
C PHE A 127 21.13 19.14 16.63
N LEU A 128 19.80 19.28 16.51
CA LEU A 128 19.10 20.50 16.86
C LEU A 128 19.10 20.74 18.38
N ILE A 129 18.97 19.68 19.17
CA ILE A 129 19.02 19.77 20.64
C ILE A 129 20.45 20.10 21.10
N LEU A 130 21.48 19.49 20.48
CA LEU A 130 22.87 19.79 20.79
C LEU A 130 23.26 21.22 20.39
N PHE A 131 22.74 21.72 19.26
CA PHE A 131 22.97 23.10 18.78
C PHE A 131 22.30 24.13 19.73
N PHE A 132 21.13 23.82 20.27
CA PHE A 132 20.43 24.68 21.23
C PHE A 132 21.10 24.69 22.58
N LEU A 133 21.78 23.59 22.98
CA LEU A 133 22.47 23.46 24.26
C LEU A 133 23.84 24.17 24.25
N VAL A 134 24.43 24.39 23.06
CA VAL A 134 25.72 25.12 22.92
C VAL A 134 25.52 26.62 22.77
N LEU A 135 24.30 27.08 22.50
CA LEU A 135 23.96 28.49 22.30
C LEU A 135 23.35 29.15 23.59
N PHE A 136 23.15 28.37 24.65
CA PHE A 136 22.80 28.84 25.98
C PHE A 136 23.82 28.42 27.00
#